data_28918e3dde1f7dc4b177605bceb9fa5e
#
_entry.id   28918e3dde1f7dc4b177605bceb9fa5e
#
_cell.length_a   1.000
_cell.length_b   1.000
_cell.length_c   1.000
_cell.angle_alpha   90.00
_cell.angle_beta   90.00
_cell.angle_gamma   90.00
#
_symmetry.space_group_name_H-M   'P 1'
#
loop_
_entity.id
_entity.type
_entity.pdbx_description
1 polymer ?
#
loop_
_entity_poly.entity_id
_entity_poly.type
_entity_poly.pdbx_seq_one_letter_code
_entity_poly.pdbx_strand_id
1 'polypeptide(L)'
;EISSTSELVFRLICRLGNFDDISREAAECIYTGMMTDTGGFTYNSNNREIYYIISQLLSKGIDKDEIYRNVFNTYSEGRLRLMGFVLYEKMQVFPEFNAALIWLTRAEQRRFRFSKGDTEGFVNLPLSIKKVRFSVFLREDTEKDMIKVSLRSTGTFPCNKVAADFFNGGGHLNASGGEFYGTMEEAINLFKQDLVRYEDQLLMKK
;
A
#
# COMPACT_ATOMS: atom_id res chain seq x y z
N GLU A 1 -17.76 6.33 -10.17
CA GLU A 1 -16.86 6.35 -9.02
C GLU A 1 -15.51 6.89 -9.51
N ILE A 2 -14.90 7.82 -8.77
CA ILE A 2 -13.64 8.49 -9.17
C ILE A 2 -12.49 7.65 -8.63
N SER A 3 -11.46 7.42 -9.46
CA SER A 3 -10.31 6.57 -9.11
C SER A 3 -9.25 7.25 -8.25
N SER A 4 -9.17 8.58 -8.35
CA SER A 4 -8.16 9.39 -7.65
C SER A 4 -8.57 10.86 -7.57
N THR A 5 -7.99 11.59 -6.62
CA THR A 5 -8.12 13.06 -6.57
C THR A 5 -7.57 13.72 -7.83
N SER A 6 -6.52 13.17 -8.43
CA SER A 6 -5.93 13.69 -9.68
C SER A 6 -6.87 13.57 -10.87
N GLU A 7 -7.67 12.49 -10.96
CA GLU A 7 -8.76 12.39 -11.94
C GLU A 7 -9.78 13.52 -11.74
N LEU A 8 -10.15 13.78 -10.48
CA LEU A 8 -11.10 14.86 -10.17
C LEU A 8 -10.55 16.23 -10.58
N VAL A 9 -9.26 16.49 -10.32
CA VAL A 9 -8.58 17.72 -10.73
C VAL A 9 -8.60 17.88 -12.26
N PHE A 10 -8.29 16.83 -13.02
CA PHE A 10 -8.38 16.84 -14.48
C PHE A 10 -9.79 17.25 -14.94
N ARG A 11 -10.82 16.61 -14.40
CA ARG A 11 -12.22 16.88 -14.73
C ARG A 11 -12.62 18.33 -14.37
N LEU A 12 -12.11 18.84 -13.25
CA LEU A 12 -12.36 20.20 -12.80
C LEU A 12 -11.73 21.22 -13.78
N ILE A 13 -10.47 21.02 -14.16
CA ILE A 13 -9.79 21.90 -15.14
C ILE A 13 -10.57 21.93 -16.44
N CYS A 14 -10.96 20.79 -16.99
CA CYS A 14 -11.74 20.72 -18.23
C CYS A 14 -13.14 21.34 -18.13
N ARG A 15 -13.71 21.45 -16.92
CA ARG A 15 -15.02 22.09 -16.72
C ARG A 15 -14.93 23.60 -16.54
N LEU A 16 -13.88 24.10 -15.88
CA LEU A 16 -13.72 25.52 -15.56
C LEU A 16 -12.91 26.28 -16.62
N GLY A 17 -12.10 25.60 -17.39
CA GLY A 17 -11.23 26.14 -18.40
C GLY A 17 -11.26 25.29 -19.67
N ASN A 18 -10.10 25.16 -20.32
CA ASN A 18 -9.94 24.37 -21.53
C ASN A 18 -8.88 23.29 -21.29
N PHE A 19 -9.06 22.12 -21.91
CA PHE A 19 -8.05 21.07 -21.95
C PHE A 19 -6.69 21.60 -22.47
N ASP A 20 -6.70 22.52 -23.40
CA ASP A 20 -5.49 23.11 -24.00
C ASP A 20 -4.63 23.89 -22.97
N ASP A 21 -5.24 24.37 -21.88
CA ASP A 21 -4.56 25.08 -20.80
C ASP A 21 -3.70 24.13 -19.93
N ILE A 22 -3.87 22.80 -20.04
CA ILE A 22 -3.06 21.82 -19.34
C ILE A 22 -1.69 21.75 -20.01
N SER A 23 -0.64 22.22 -19.32
CA SER A 23 0.74 22.07 -19.78
C SER A 23 1.19 20.61 -19.70
N ARG A 24 2.32 20.28 -20.35
CA ARG A 24 2.94 18.95 -20.26
C ARG A 24 3.24 18.57 -18.80
N GLU A 25 3.82 19.48 -18.03
CA GLU A 25 4.20 19.26 -16.63
C GLU A 25 2.95 19.02 -15.76
N ALA A 26 1.87 19.76 -15.98
CA ALA A 26 0.61 19.54 -15.31
C ALA A 26 0.01 18.17 -15.68
N ALA A 27 0.11 17.76 -16.94
CA ALA A 27 -0.33 16.44 -17.40
C ALA A 27 0.51 15.31 -16.76
N GLU A 28 1.82 15.48 -16.61
CA GLU A 28 2.71 14.55 -15.90
C GLU A 28 2.30 14.39 -14.42
N CYS A 29 2.01 15.50 -13.74
CA CYS A 29 1.53 15.47 -12.35
C CYS A 29 0.17 14.76 -12.21
N ILE A 30 -0.78 15.06 -13.08
CA ILE A 30 -2.12 14.45 -13.08
C ILE A 30 -1.99 12.94 -13.35
N TYR A 31 -1.24 12.56 -14.38
CA TYR A 31 -1.01 11.16 -14.74
C TYR A 31 -0.35 10.40 -13.58
N THR A 32 0.69 10.98 -12.97
CA THR A 32 1.40 10.38 -11.83
C THR A 32 0.45 10.12 -10.65
N GLY A 33 -0.39 11.08 -10.30
CA GLY A 33 -1.36 10.91 -9.22
C GLY A 33 -2.42 9.86 -9.54
N MET A 34 -2.95 9.81 -10.76
CA MET A 34 -3.87 8.76 -11.19
C MET A 34 -3.20 7.38 -11.13
N MET A 35 -1.96 7.27 -11.60
CA MET A 35 -1.19 6.04 -11.64
C MET A 35 -0.86 5.52 -10.22
N THR A 36 -0.43 6.39 -9.31
CA THR A 36 -0.08 5.99 -7.93
C THR A 36 -1.29 5.53 -7.14
N ASP A 37 -2.41 6.25 -7.21
CA ASP A 37 -3.64 5.94 -6.47
C ASP A 37 -4.31 4.65 -6.95
N THR A 38 -4.07 4.26 -8.20
CA THR A 38 -4.60 3.03 -8.80
C THR A 38 -3.59 1.88 -8.86
N GLY A 39 -2.43 2.05 -8.23
CA GLY A 39 -1.36 1.05 -8.24
C GLY A 39 -0.93 0.65 -9.65
N GLY A 40 -0.64 1.63 -10.51
CA GLY A 40 -0.32 1.40 -11.90
C GLY A 40 -1.53 0.94 -12.74
N PHE A 41 -2.72 1.40 -12.39
CA PHE A 41 -3.98 1.04 -13.05
C PHE A 41 -4.37 -0.44 -12.89
N THR A 42 -4.04 -1.03 -11.73
CA THR A 42 -4.38 -2.42 -11.40
C THR A 42 -5.60 -2.56 -10.51
N TYR A 43 -6.03 -1.49 -9.83
CA TYR A 43 -7.26 -1.44 -9.03
C TYR A 43 -7.99 -0.10 -9.20
N ASN A 44 -9.31 -0.09 -8.96
CA ASN A 44 -10.21 1.06 -9.16
C ASN A 44 -10.10 1.70 -10.53
N SER A 45 -9.71 0.94 -11.56
CA SER A 45 -9.40 1.44 -12.90
C SER A 45 -10.19 0.75 -14.03
N ASN A 46 -11.29 0.05 -13.70
CA ASN A 46 -12.11 -0.62 -14.70
C ASN A 46 -13.04 0.32 -15.48
N ASN A 47 -13.12 1.61 -15.09
CA ASN A 47 -13.94 2.58 -15.83
C ASN A 47 -13.18 3.05 -17.07
N ARG A 48 -13.82 2.94 -18.26
CA ARG A 48 -13.25 3.38 -19.54
C ARG A 48 -12.85 4.86 -19.56
N GLU A 49 -13.51 5.70 -18.77
CA GLU A 49 -13.23 7.13 -18.69
C GLU A 49 -11.79 7.41 -18.23
N ILE A 50 -11.25 6.58 -17.36
CA ILE A 50 -9.85 6.66 -16.90
C ILE A 50 -8.91 6.56 -18.10
N TYR A 51 -9.13 5.59 -18.98
CA TYR A 51 -8.28 5.36 -20.14
C TYR A 51 -8.46 6.46 -21.21
N TYR A 52 -9.65 7.03 -21.30
CA TYR A 52 -9.88 8.22 -22.11
C TYR A 52 -9.04 9.40 -21.59
N ILE A 53 -9.08 9.67 -20.28
CA ILE A 53 -8.27 10.73 -19.66
C ILE A 53 -6.78 10.46 -19.88
N ILE A 54 -6.32 9.23 -19.70
CA ILE A 54 -4.92 8.84 -19.96
C ILE A 54 -4.55 9.14 -21.42
N SER A 55 -5.41 8.81 -22.38
CA SER A 55 -5.19 9.11 -23.80
C SER A 55 -5.04 10.61 -24.04
N GLN A 56 -5.88 11.45 -23.40
CA GLN A 56 -5.77 12.89 -23.47
C GLN A 56 -4.45 13.41 -22.88
N LEU A 57 -4.05 12.89 -21.72
CA LEU A 57 -2.78 13.28 -21.07
C LEU A 57 -1.57 12.88 -21.94
N LEU A 58 -1.60 11.72 -22.60
CA LEU A 58 -0.58 11.29 -23.54
C LEU A 58 -0.44 12.23 -24.74
N SER A 59 -1.55 12.84 -25.21
CA SER A 59 -1.50 13.81 -26.30
C SER A 59 -0.74 15.09 -25.95
N LYS A 60 -0.50 15.35 -24.65
CA LYS A 60 0.36 16.45 -24.16
C LYS A 60 1.85 16.13 -24.23
N GLY A 61 2.23 14.94 -24.73
CA GLY A 61 3.63 14.55 -24.93
C GLY A 61 4.34 14.06 -23.67
N ILE A 62 3.60 13.57 -22.66
CA ILE A 62 4.19 12.97 -21.47
C ILE A 62 4.84 11.60 -21.81
N ASP A 63 5.93 11.26 -21.15
CA ASP A 63 6.53 9.92 -21.22
C ASP A 63 6.05 9.06 -20.02
N LYS A 64 4.96 8.32 -20.24
CA LYS A 64 4.36 7.47 -19.20
C LYS A 64 5.30 6.36 -18.72
N ASP A 65 6.21 5.89 -19.58
CA ASP A 65 7.13 4.80 -19.24
C ASP A 65 8.27 5.33 -18.36
N GLU A 66 8.74 6.55 -18.61
CA GLU A 66 9.68 7.25 -17.72
C GLU A 66 9.03 7.53 -16.36
N ILE A 67 7.82 8.05 -16.35
CA ILE A 67 7.07 8.30 -15.10
C ILE A 67 6.92 6.99 -14.31
N TYR A 68 6.53 5.89 -14.95
CA TYR A 68 6.38 4.59 -14.29
C TYR A 68 7.71 4.11 -13.70
N ARG A 69 8.80 4.19 -14.47
CA ARG A 69 10.13 3.80 -13.96
C ARG A 69 10.55 4.63 -12.75
N ASN A 70 10.35 5.93 -12.81
CA ASN A 70 10.75 6.85 -11.73
C ASN A 70 9.95 6.61 -10.44
N VAL A 71 8.69 6.19 -10.54
CA VAL A 71 7.83 5.93 -9.38
C VAL A 71 7.99 4.52 -8.82
N PHE A 72 8.01 3.50 -9.69
CA PHE A 72 7.92 2.10 -9.26
C PHE A 72 9.20 1.29 -9.42
N ASN A 73 10.18 1.77 -10.20
CA ASN A 73 11.38 0.99 -10.53
C ASN A 73 12.69 1.72 -10.20
N THR A 74 12.66 2.72 -9.31
CA THR A 74 13.85 3.47 -8.89
C THR A 74 14.13 3.21 -7.41
N TYR A 75 14.50 1.98 -7.09
CA TYR A 75 14.80 1.59 -5.72
C TYR A 75 16.30 1.57 -5.45
N SER A 76 16.68 1.92 -4.22
CA SER A 76 18.04 1.73 -3.76
C SER A 76 18.39 0.24 -3.62
N GLU A 77 19.67 -0.10 -3.76
CA GLU A 77 20.14 -1.46 -3.46
C GLU A 77 19.77 -1.87 -2.03
N GLY A 78 19.90 -0.94 -1.07
CA GLY A 78 19.52 -1.16 0.33
C GLY A 78 18.06 -1.57 0.49
N ARG A 79 17.14 -0.88 -0.19
CA ARG A 79 15.71 -1.24 -0.19
C ARG A 79 15.47 -2.65 -0.74
N LEU A 80 16.10 -3.01 -1.87
CA LEU A 80 15.92 -4.33 -2.48
C LEU A 80 16.48 -5.44 -1.58
N ARG A 81 17.65 -5.22 -0.95
CA ARG A 81 18.21 -6.16 0.02
C ARG A 81 17.34 -6.29 1.26
N LEU A 82 16.83 -5.18 1.79
CA LEU A 82 15.90 -5.16 2.92
C LEU A 82 14.61 -5.92 2.58
N MET A 83 14.04 -5.71 1.39
CA MET A 83 12.86 -6.43 0.92
C MET A 83 13.12 -7.93 0.86
N GLY A 84 14.24 -8.36 0.28
CA GLY A 84 14.62 -9.78 0.24
C GLY A 84 14.77 -10.38 1.64
N PHE A 85 15.40 -9.67 2.57
CA PHE A 85 15.52 -10.08 3.96
C PHE A 85 14.16 -10.22 4.65
N VAL A 86 13.29 -9.22 4.51
CA VAL A 86 11.95 -9.24 5.13
C VAL A 86 11.11 -10.39 4.59
N LEU A 87 11.15 -10.65 3.28
CA LEU A 87 10.37 -11.73 2.69
C LEU A 87 10.90 -13.12 3.04
N TYR A 88 12.21 -13.28 3.15
CA TYR A 88 12.81 -14.59 3.45
C TYR A 88 12.85 -14.90 4.94
N GLU A 89 13.28 -13.94 5.77
CA GLU A 89 13.55 -14.17 7.21
C GLU A 89 12.39 -13.75 8.11
N LYS A 90 11.56 -12.79 7.68
CA LYS A 90 10.58 -12.12 8.53
C LYS A 90 9.13 -12.30 8.09
N MET A 91 8.88 -13.05 7.04
CA MET A 91 7.52 -13.35 6.64
C MET A 91 7.06 -14.66 7.25
N GLN A 92 5.95 -14.59 7.97
CA GLN A 92 5.21 -15.76 8.47
C GLN A 92 3.86 -15.81 7.78
N VAL A 93 3.56 -16.94 7.15
CA VAL A 93 2.26 -17.20 6.53
C VAL A 93 1.45 -18.10 7.44
N PHE A 94 0.15 -17.80 7.58
CA PHE A 94 -0.84 -18.53 8.35
C PHE A 94 -1.91 -19.05 7.37
N PRO A 95 -1.65 -20.21 6.72
CA PRO A 95 -2.55 -20.72 5.68
C PRO A 95 -3.95 -21.02 6.20
N GLU A 96 -4.05 -21.46 7.46
CA GLU A 96 -5.30 -21.74 8.16
C GLU A 96 -6.21 -20.52 8.30
N PHE A 97 -5.62 -19.30 8.32
CA PHE A 97 -6.35 -18.04 8.41
C PHE A 97 -6.31 -17.23 7.10
N ASN A 98 -5.71 -17.73 6.02
CA ASN A 98 -5.49 -16.94 4.79
C ASN A 98 -4.78 -15.59 5.08
N ALA A 99 -3.84 -15.55 6.00
CA ALA A 99 -3.18 -14.35 6.48
C ALA A 99 -1.65 -14.47 6.44
N ALA A 100 -0.99 -13.31 6.49
CA ALA A 100 0.47 -13.23 6.60
C ALA A 100 0.89 -12.05 7.49
N LEU A 101 2.02 -12.22 8.13
CA LEU A 101 2.69 -11.22 8.95
C LEU A 101 4.11 -11.03 8.47
N ILE A 102 4.55 -9.80 8.39
CA ILE A 102 5.96 -9.42 8.26
C ILE A 102 6.33 -8.44 9.37
N TRP A 103 7.58 -8.45 9.82
CA TRP A 103 8.02 -7.49 10.84
C TRP A 103 9.47 -7.06 10.64
N LEU A 104 9.82 -5.90 11.21
CA LEU A 104 11.13 -5.30 11.10
C LEU A 104 11.50 -4.52 12.36
N THR A 105 12.61 -4.88 12.98
CA THR A 105 13.14 -4.22 14.16
C THR A 105 14.05 -3.02 13.81
N ARG A 106 14.31 -2.13 14.79
CA ARG A 106 15.27 -1.02 14.63
C ARG A 106 16.69 -1.50 14.31
N ALA A 107 17.11 -2.62 14.91
CA ALA A 107 18.42 -3.19 14.66
C ALA A 107 18.57 -3.62 13.21
N GLU A 108 17.56 -4.28 12.66
CA GLU A 108 17.52 -4.69 11.25
C GLU A 108 17.44 -3.49 10.31
N GLN A 109 16.63 -2.48 10.63
CA GLN A 109 16.59 -1.23 9.88
C GLN A 109 17.99 -0.59 9.77
N ARG A 110 18.72 -0.49 10.89
CA ARG A 110 20.10 0.02 10.90
C ARG A 110 21.05 -0.84 10.06
N ARG A 111 20.95 -2.17 10.15
CA ARG A 111 21.76 -3.11 9.38
C ARG A 111 21.65 -2.88 7.88
N PHE A 112 20.47 -2.57 7.39
CA PHE A 112 20.20 -2.32 5.97
C PHE A 112 20.26 -0.85 5.57
N ARG A 113 20.75 0.05 6.46
CA ARG A 113 20.82 1.50 6.20
C ARG A 113 19.47 2.07 5.74
N PHE A 114 18.41 1.64 6.43
CA PHE A 114 17.04 2.03 6.13
C PHE A 114 16.89 3.55 6.01
N SER A 115 16.23 3.99 4.96
CA SER A 115 15.78 5.36 4.75
C SER A 115 14.25 5.42 4.79
N LYS A 116 13.70 6.56 5.20
CA LYS A 116 12.24 6.75 5.22
C LYS A 116 11.67 6.53 3.82
N GLY A 117 10.68 5.64 3.70
CA GLY A 117 10.11 5.22 2.42
C GLY A 117 10.56 3.82 1.95
N ASP A 118 11.69 3.30 2.40
CA ASP A 118 12.23 2.01 1.93
C ASP A 118 11.30 0.80 2.17
N THR A 119 10.38 0.89 3.13
CA THR A 119 9.41 -0.17 3.42
C THR A 119 8.03 0.09 2.84
N GLU A 120 7.88 1.14 2.05
CA GLU A 120 6.58 1.44 1.44
C GLU A 120 6.17 0.32 0.47
N GLY A 121 4.93 -0.14 0.61
CA GLY A 121 4.39 -1.23 -0.19
C GLY A 121 4.73 -2.64 0.32
N PHE A 122 5.66 -2.83 1.28
CA PHE A 122 6.02 -4.17 1.77
C PHE A 122 4.83 -4.96 2.29
N VAL A 123 3.91 -4.29 2.98
CA VAL A 123 2.68 -4.92 3.49
C VAL A 123 1.80 -5.53 2.40
N ASN A 124 1.93 -5.09 1.14
CA ASN A 124 1.15 -5.64 0.02
C ASN A 124 1.75 -6.94 -0.53
N LEU A 125 3.05 -7.16 -0.36
CA LEU A 125 3.76 -8.28 -0.97
C LEU A 125 3.17 -9.65 -0.61
N PRO A 126 2.84 -9.93 0.67
CA PRO A 126 2.24 -11.22 1.03
C PRO A 126 0.86 -11.47 0.41
N LEU A 127 0.12 -10.42 0.03
CA LEU A 127 -1.17 -10.57 -0.66
C LEU A 127 -1.05 -11.18 -2.06
N SER A 128 0.16 -11.25 -2.62
CA SER A 128 0.45 -11.95 -3.87
C SER A 128 0.48 -13.47 -3.70
N ILE A 129 0.54 -13.97 -2.47
CA ILE A 129 0.50 -15.41 -2.18
C ILE A 129 -0.94 -15.90 -2.37
N LYS A 130 -1.10 -16.98 -3.14
CA LYS A 130 -2.42 -17.58 -3.39
C LYS A 130 -3.15 -17.86 -2.07
N LYS A 131 -4.39 -17.39 -1.97
CA LYS A 131 -5.30 -17.47 -0.83
C LYS A 131 -5.02 -16.47 0.31
N VAL A 132 -3.85 -15.84 0.42
CA VAL A 132 -3.65 -14.81 1.43
C VAL A 132 -4.57 -13.61 1.14
N ARG A 133 -5.37 -13.24 2.13
CA ARG A 133 -6.36 -12.15 2.04
C ARG A 133 -6.10 -11.02 3.01
N PHE A 134 -5.27 -11.26 4.01
CA PHE A 134 -4.93 -10.30 5.04
C PHE A 134 -3.42 -10.32 5.29
N SER A 135 -2.82 -9.14 5.31
CA SER A 135 -1.39 -8.95 5.56
C SER A 135 -1.17 -7.82 6.56
N VAL A 136 -0.29 -8.06 7.51
CA VAL A 136 0.12 -7.07 8.50
C VAL A 136 1.63 -6.90 8.46
N PHE A 137 2.08 -5.65 8.54
CA PHE A 137 3.47 -5.28 8.68
C PHE A 137 3.68 -4.51 9.99
N LEU A 138 4.48 -5.07 10.88
CA LEU A 138 4.89 -4.48 12.13
C LEU A 138 6.31 -3.91 11.98
N ARG A 139 6.50 -2.62 12.24
CA ARG A 139 7.81 -1.99 12.14
C ARG A 139 8.09 -1.10 13.34
N GLU A 140 9.16 -1.39 14.07
CA GLU A 140 9.61 -0.47 15.11
C GLU A 140 9.90 0.91 14.51
N ASP A 141 9.35 1.96 15.13
CA ASP A 141 9.63 3.33 14.69
C ASP A 141 11.06 3.73 15.03
N THR A 142 11.70 4.50 14.16
CA THR A 142 13.11 4.90 14.34
C THR A 142 13.31 6.02 15.36
N GLU A 143 12.27 6.80 15.63
CA GLU A 143 12.32 8.00 16.46
C GLU A 143 11.54 7.84 17.76
N LYS A 144 10.40 7.13 17.70
CA LYS A 144 9.48 6.95 18.83
C LYS A 144 9.55 5.54 19.38
N ASP A 145 9.26 5.36 20.64
CA ASP A 145 9.18 4.04 21.27
C ASP A 145 7.81 3.40 21.05
N MET A 146 7.60 3.02 19.80
CA MET A 146 6.36 2.40 19.33
C MET A 146 6.61 1.54 18.10
N ILE A 147 5.65 0.69 17.78
CA ILE A 147 5.60 -0.11 16.55
C ILE A 147 4.53 0.49 15.64
N LYS A 148 4.93 0.86 14.43
CA LYS A 148 4.00 1.20 13.35
C LYS A 148 3.39 -0.05 12.78
N VAL A 149 2.07 -0.06 12.64
CA VAL A 149 1.30 -1.17 12.13
C VAL A 149 0.67 -0.76 10.81
N SER A 150 0.96 -1.50 9.76
CA SER A 150 0.30 -1.35 8.46
C SER A 150 -0.51 -2.60 8.16
N LEU A 151 -1.76 -2.43 7.77
CA LEU A 151 -2.68 -3.52 7.48
C LEU A 151 -3.21 -3.39 6.06
N ARG A 152 -3.26 -4.49 5.35
CA ARG A 152 -3.86 -4.58 4.03
C ARG A 152 -4.70 -5.84 3.91
N SER A 153 -5.78 -5.73 3.17
CA SER A 153 -6.64 -6.87 2.90
C SER A 153 -7.18 -6.87 1.47
N THR A 154 -7.82 -7.94 1.08
CA THR A 154 -8.51 -8.06 -0.21
C THR A 154 -9.98 -8.40 0.00
N GLY A 155 -10.81 -8.02 -0.98
CA GLY A 155 -12.25 -8.29 -0.95
C GLY A 155 -12.96 -7.55 0.19
N THR A 156 -13.79 -8.25 0.92
CA THR A 156 -14.67 -7.70 1.95
C THR A 156 -14.09 -7.73 3.36
N PHE A 157 -12.87 -8.24 3.55
CA PHE A 157 -12.26 -8.31 4.88
C PHE A 157 -11.90 -6.92 5.42
N PRO A 158 -12.45 -6.51 6.58
CA PRO A 158 -12.34 -5.14 7.06
C PRO A 158 -11.08 -4.93 7.90
N CYS A 159 -9.91 -4.76 7.28
CA CYS A 159 -8.68 -4.53 8.03
C CYS A 159 -8.69 -3.22 8.86
N ASN A 160 -9.57 -2.29 8.54
CA ASN A 160 -9.76 -1.07 9.33
C ASN A 160 -10.38 -1.35 10.71
N LYS A 161 -11.24 -2.35 10.84
CA LYS A 161 -11.77 -2.78 12.13
C LYS A 161 -10.68 -3.43 12.98
N VAL A 162 -9.85 -4.27 12.38
CA VAL A 162 -8.68 -4.85 13.07
C VAL A 162 -7.75 -3.75 13.58
N ALA A 163 -7.46 -2.74 12.75
CA ALA A 163 -6.64 -1.60 13.16
C ALA A 163 -7.25 -0.83 14.36
N ALA A 164 -8.56 -0.61 14.35
CA ALA A 164 -9.25 0.09 15.42
C ALA A 164 -9.34 -0.73 16.72
N ASP A 165 -9.63 -2.03 16.60
CA ASP A 165 -9.86 -2.89 17.76
C ASP A 165 -8.57 -3.23 18.52
N PHE A 166 -7.40 -3.30 17.82
CA PHE A 166 -6.17 -3.86 18.39
C PHE A 166 -4.93 -2.95 18.30
N PHE A 167 -4.92 -2.02 17.36
CA PHE A 167 -3.69 -1.26 17.06
C PHE A 167 -3.87 0.26 17.13
N ASN A 168 -4.80 0.76 17.93
CA ASN A 168 -5.04 2.21 18.09
C ASN A 168 -5.08 2.97 16.75
N GLY A 169 -5.73 2.38 15.76
CA GLY A 169 -5.63 2.83 14.39
C GLY A 169 -6.96 2.91 13.64
N GLY A 170 -6.89 2.97 12.33
CA GLY A 170 -8.04 3.05 11.44
C GLY A 170 -7.62 3.21 10.00
N GLY A 171 -8.58 3.55 9.14
CA GLY A 171 -8.34 3.74 7.71
C GLY A 171 -9.49 3.21 6.87
N HIS A 172 -9.17 2.85 5.63
CA HIS A 172 -10.12 2.28 4.68
C HIS A 172 -10.30 0.77 4.87
N LEU A 173 -11.37 0.22 4.32
CA LEU A 173 -11.73 -1.20 4.40
C LEU A 173 -10.53 -2.14 4.17
N ASN A 174 -9.75 -1.88 3.14
CA ASN A 174 -8.63 -2.73 2.70
C ASN A 174 -7.24 -2.12 2.91
N ALA A 175 -7.14 -0.92 3.49
CA ALA A 175 -5.89 -0.22 3.72
C ALA A 175 -5.96 0.62 4.99
N SER A 176 -5.30 0.16 6.03
CA SER A 176 -5.36 0.77 7.36
C SER A 176 -3.99 0.82 8.00
N GLY A 177 -3.86 1.64 9.02
CA GLY A 177 -2.66 1.75 9.83
C GLY A 177 -3.00 1.92 11.31
N GLY A 178 -1.99 1.72 12.16
CA GLY A 178 -2.13 1.89 13.59
C GLY A 178 -0.77 1.96 14.27
N GLU A 179 -0.82 2.01 15.59
CA GLU A 179 0.33 2.09 16.46
C GLU A 179 0.17 1.08 17.60
N PHE A 180 1.27 0.47 17.99
CA PHE A 180 1.33 -0.42 19.14
C PHE A 180 2.45 0.01 20.09
N TYR A 181 2.13 0.09 21.36
CA TYR A 181 3.06 0.48 22.43
C TYR A 181 3.40 -0.77 23.24
N GLY A 182 4.58 -1.33 23.03
CA GLY A 182 5.08 -2.56 23.61
C GLY A 182 6.20 -3.16 22.77
N THR A 183 6.55 -4.39 23.08
CA THR A 183 7.60 -5.14 22.39
C THR A 183 7.10 -5.72 21.06
N MET A 184 8.02 -6.02 20.15
CA MET A 184 7.71 -6.72 18.90
C MET A 184 7.05 -8.08 19.15
N GLU A 185 7.49 -8.79 20.17
CA GLU A 185 6.92 -10.10 20.55
C GLU A 185 5.45 -9.96 20.98
N GLU A 186 5.14 -8.96 21.81
CA GLU A 186 3.77 -8.67 22.23
C GLU A 186 2.88 -8.31 21.04
N ALA A 187 3.38 -7.49 20.11
CA ALA A 187 2.64 -7.13 18.90
C ALA A 187 2.37 -8.35 18.00
N ILE A 188 3.35 -9.25 17.83
CA ILE A 188 3.18 -10.49 17.08
C ILE A 188 2.16 -11.41 17.74
N ASN A 189 2.18 -11.53 19.07
CA ASN A 189 1.25 -12.35 19.82
C ASN A 189 -0.17 -11.79 19.75
N LEU A 190 -0.33 -10.47 19.83
CA LEU A 190 -1.61 -9.79 19.64
C LEU A 190 -2.17 -10.10 18.25
N PHE A 191 -1.36 -9.95 17.19
CA PHE A 191 -1.79 -10.29 15.83
C PHE A 191 -2.30 -11.75 15.74
N LYS A 192 -1.64 -12.71 16.37
CA LYS A 192 -2.09 -14.11 16.37
C LYS A 192 -3.44 -14.29 17.07
N GLN A 193 -3.71 -13.53 18.11
CA GLN A 193 -5.03 -13.52 18.77
C GLN A 193 -6.11 -12.92 17.86
N ASP A 194 -5.76 -11.88 17.11
CA ASP A 194 -6.68 -11.26 16.14
C ASP A 194 -7.11 -12.22 15.04
N LEU A 195 -6.18 -13.07 14.56
CA LEU A 195 -6.50 -14.08 13.55
C LEU A 195 -7.61 -15.01 14.02
N VAL A 196 -7.54 -15.48 15.27
CA VAL A 196 -8.57 -16.35 15.85
C VAL A 196 -9.91 -15.60 15.96
N ARG A 197 -9.89 -14.35 16.40
CA ARG A 197 -11.12 -13.55 16.54
C ARG A 197 -11.82 -13.27 15.21
N TYR A 198 -11.07 -13.15 14.12
CA TYR A 198 -11.58 -12.85 12.79
C TYR A 198 -11.60 -14.05 11.84
N GLU A 199 -11.43 -15.29 12.37
CA GLU A 199 -11.31 -16.52 11.58
C GLU A 199 -12.46 -16.69 10.58
N ASP A 200 -13.69 -16.59 11.02
CA ASP A 200 -14.87 -16.76 10.16
C ASP A 200 -14.85 -15.80 8.97
N GLN A 201 -14.46 -14.54 9.19
CA GLN A 201 -14.42 -13.52 8.13
C GLN A 201 -13.23 -13.73 7.18
N LEU A 202 -12.10 -14.25 7.68
CA LEU A 202 -10.92 -14.58 6.88
C LEU A 202 -11.15 -15.80 5.98
N LEU A 203 -11.94 -16.77 6.45
CA LEU A 203 -12.22 -18.02 5.73
C LEU A 203 -13.46 -17.94 4.81
N MET A 204 -14.29 -16.90 4.91
CA MET A 204 -15.43 -16.72 4.00
C MET A 204 -14.96 -16.78 2.55
N LYS A 205 -15.53 -17.72 1.78
CA LYS A 205 -15.38 -17.74 0.32
C LYS A 205 -16.10 -16.54 -0.29
N LYS A 206 -15.49 -15.94 -1.33
CA LYS A 206 -16.18 -14.95 -2.17
C LYS A 206 -17.43 -15.54 -2.79
#